data_90751a0e819c66aeb4dd2c1691a28b35
#
_entry.id   90751a0e819c66aeb4dd2c1691a28b35
#
_cell.length_a   1.000
_cell.length_b   1.000
_cell.length_c   1.000
_cell.angle_alpha   90.00
_cell.angle_beta   90.00
_cell.angle_gamma   90.00
#
_symmetry.space_group_name_H-M   'P 1'
#
loop_
_entity.id
_entity.type
_entity.pdbx_description
1 polymer ?
#
loop_
_entity_poly.entity_id
_entity_poly.type
_entity_poly.pdbx_seq_one_letter_code
_entity_poly.pdbx_strand_id
1 'polypeptide(L)'
;MKKTSLLGLLLFIFCLISELPAQTILISKDKNKEIRDWVLWQNPSAKIVEFYYLNPDSQLLLINQATHIIIGGGEDIQDKIYGGSEFPQLCGKFNPYRDSIEIGLIQFAIQKKIPLLGICRGLQLMNASCGGTLLADIDSLMHSPIQHMQVGKDSAHAIEFTPLSLFQKKFHLQKSFVNSTHHQCIKKLSPLFFTAALAPDGIIEAIQIKNKKQFALAVQWHPERLQNKSSLLLLKEFLK
;
A
#
# COMPACT_ATOMS: atom_id res chain seq x y z
N MET A 1 -31.87 -47.12 52.10
CA MET A 1 -32.12 -46.01 51.16
C MET A 1 -30.89 -45.08 51.22
N LYS A 2 -29.97 -45.21 50.26
CA LYS A 2 -28.77 -44.35 50.18
C LYS A 2 -29.03 -43.30 49.08
N LYS A 3 -29.02 -42.03 49.46
CA LYS A 3 -29.07 -40.89 48.51
C LYS A 3 -27.67 -40.62 48.01
N THR A 4 -27.43 -40.85 46.73
CA THR A 4 -26.21 -40.45 46.04
C THR A 4 -26.41 -39.02 45.54
N SER A 5 -25.60 -38.10 46.10
CA SER A 5 -25.51 -36.72 45.69
C SER A 5 -24.63 -36.62 44.44
N LEU A 6 -25.21 -36.14 43.34
CA LEU A 6 -24.56 -35.90 42.07
C LEU A 6 -23.91 -34.50 42.15
N LEU A 7 -22.60 -34.46 42.40
CA LEU A 7 -21.80 -33.22 42.39
C LEU A 7 -21.45 -32.91 40.93
N GLY A 8 -22.16 -31.92 40.38
CA GLY A 8 -21.92 -31.44 39.01
C GLY A 8 -20.58 -30.70 38.93
N LEU A 9 -19.62 -31.29 38.19
CA LEU A 9 -18.35 -30.68 37.86
C LEU A 9 -18.57 -29.68 36.72
N LEU A 10 -18.72 -28.38 37.02
CA LEU A 10 -18.69 -27.30 36.10
C LEU A 10 -17.24 -27.11 35.58
N LEU A 11 -16.91 -27.68 34.42
CA LEU A 11 -15.69 -27.38 33.67
C LEU A 11 -15.83 -25.97 33.10
N PHE A 12 -15.20 -24.98 33.76
CA PHE A 12 -14.90 -23.69 33.15
C PHE A 12 -13.85 -23.89 32.08
N ILE A 13 -14.27 -24.01 30.83
CA ILE A 13 -13.37 -23.91 29.69
C ILE A 13 -12.97 -22.44 29.58
N PHE A 14 -11.84 -22.08 30.18
CA PHE A 14 -11.13 -20.86 29.89
C PHE A 14 -10.62 -20.98 28.45
N CYS A 15 -11.40 -20.47 27.49
CA CYS A 15 -10.91 -20.20 26.16
C CYS A 15 -9.80 -19.15 26.33
N LEU A 16 -8.54 -19.58 26.37
CA LEU A 16 -7.40 -18.69 26.16
C LEU A 16 -7.54 -18.13 24.75
N ILE A 17 -8.28 -17.06 24.61
CA ILE A 17 -8.16 -16.18 23.45
C ILE A 17 -6.74 -15.64 23.57
N SER A 18 -5.80 -16.25 22.86
CA SER A 18 -4.49 -15.65 22.65
C SER A 18 -4.77 -14.35 21.87
N GLU A 19 -4.80 -13.23 22.60
CA GLU A 19 -4.82 -11.93 21.94
C GLU A 19 -3.59 -11.89 21.04
N LEU A 20 -3.82 -11.89 19.74
CA LEU A 20 -2.75 -11.62 18.78
C LEU A 20 -2.14 -10.29 19.18
N PRO A 21 -0.82 -10.18 19.23
CA PRO A 21 -0.18 -8.93 19.61
C PRO A 21 -0.73 -7.81 18.74
N ALA A 22 -1.10 -6.70 19.39
CA ALA A 22 -1.68 -5.56 18.70
C ALA A 22 -0.77 -5.14 17.53
N GLN A 23 -1.30 -5.10 16.32
CA GLN A 23 -0.53 -4.71 15.15
C GLN A 23 -0.15 -3.24 15.27
N THR A 24 1.15 -2.93 15.10
CA THR A 24 1.65 -1.56 14.99
C THR A 24 1.87 -1.26 13.52
N ILE A 25 1.02 -0.42 12.96
CA ILE A 25 1.02 -0.07 11.53
C ILE A 25 1.58 1.34 11.38
N LEU A 26 2.73 1.46 10.74
CA LEU A 26 3.29 2.75 10.37
C LEU A 26 2.70 3.20 9.04
N ILE A 27 2.04 4.33 9.03
CA ILE A 27 1.63 5.05 7.83
C ILE A 27 2.63 6.19 7.61
N SER A 28 3.22 6.25 6.43
CA SER A 28 4.25 7.26 6.17
C SER A 28 3.71 8.69 6.33
N LYS A 29 2.62 9.00 5.65
CA LYS A 29 1.87 10.26 5.76
C LYS A 29 0.43 10.04 5.32
N ASP A 30 -0.53 10.54 6.10
CA ASP A 30 -1.97 10.41 5.85
C ASP A 30 -2.69 11.73 6.16
N LYS A 31 -2.68 12.66 5.19
CA LYS A 31 -3.17 14.02 5.40
C LYS A 31 -4.63 14.09 5.84
N ASN A 32 -5.47 13.23 5.27
CA ASN A 32 -6.93 13.24 5.49
C ASN A 32 -7.40 12.12 6.43
N LYS A 33 -6.47 11.30 6.97
CA LYS A 33 -6.76 10.13 7.80
C LYS A 33 -7.55 9.02 7.08
N GLU A 34 -7.63 9.06 5.76
CA GLU A 34 -8.38 8.09 4.95
C GLU A 34 -7.77 6.69 5.05
N ILE A 35 -6.43 6.58 5.01
CA ILE A 35 -5.72 5.30 5.17
C ILE A 35 -5.92 4.76 6.58
N ARG A 36 -5.77 5.62 7.61
CA ARG A 36 -6.02 5.26 9.00
C ARG A 36 -7.43 4.70 9.20
N ASP A 37 -8.44 5.42 8.74
CA ASP A 37 -9.84 5.05 8.93
C ASP A 37 -10.18 3.75 8.18
N TRP A 38 -9.61 3.57 6.98
CA TRP A 38 -9.72 2.33 6.21
C TRP A 38 -9.11 1.13 6.95
N VAL A 39 -7.91 1.29 7.55
CA VAL A 39 -7.27 0.24 8.35
C VAL A 39 -8.08 -0.07 9.60
N LEU A 40 -8.51 0.96 10.37
CA LEU A 40 -9.26 0.79 11.61
C LEU A 40 -10.66 0.18 11.37
N TRP A 41 -11.25 0.41 10.20
CA TRP A 41 -12.49 -0.26 9.82
C TRP A 41 -12.31 -1.79 9.77
N GLN A 42 -11.17 -2.29 9.28
CA GLN A 42 -10.88 -3.73 9.21
C GLN A 42 -10.28 -4.29 10.49
N ASN A 43 -9.45 -3.52 11.18
CA ASN A 43 -8.80 -3.88 12.44
C ASN A 43 -8.89 -2.73 13.45
N PRO A 44 -9.98 -2.63 14.23
CA PRO A 44 -10.18 -1.55 15.19
C PRO A 44 -9.15 -1.52 16.34
N SER A 45 -8.44 -2.62 16.59
CA SER A 45 -7.41 -2.73 17.65
C SER A 45 -6.01 -2.36 17.17
N ALA A 46 -5.82 -2.05 15.89
CA ALA A 46 -4.51 -1.70 15.35
C ALA A 46 -4.00 -0.37 15.96
N LYS A 47 -2.73 -0.36 16.36
CA LYS A 47 -2.02 0.86 16.73
C LYS A 47 -1.51 1.55 15.47
N ILE A 48 -2.13 2.66 15.09
CA ILE A 48 -1.72 3.45 13.93
C ILE A 48 -0.73 4.54 14.35
N VAL A 49 0.36 4.67 13.59
CA VAL A 49 1.38 5.70 13.81
C VAL A 49 1.65 6.42 12.49
N GLU A 50 1.42 7.73 12.45
CA GLU A 50 1.79 8.59 11.33
C GLU A 50 3.27 8.99 11.45
N PHE A 51 4.11 8.38 10.62
CA PHE A 51 5.57 8.43 10.77
C PHE A 51 6.18 9.78 10.42
N TYR A 52 5.63 10.48 9.44
CA TYR A 52 6.13 11.77 8.94
C TYR A 52 6.23 12.84 10.01
N TYR A 53 5.30 12.85 10.97
CA TYR A 53 5.18 13.88 12.00
C TYR A 53 6.00 13.60 13.27
N LEU A 54 6.68 12.46 13.32
CA LEU A 54 7.50 12.08 14.48
C LEU A 54 8.86 12.79 14.41
N ASN A 55 9.42 13.12 15.60
CA ASN A 55 10.81 13.49 15.69
C ASN A 55 11.75 12.28 15.42
N PRO A 56 13.04 12.50 15.10
CA PRO A 56 13.97 11.44 14.73
C PRO A 56 14.10 10.32 15.78
N ASP A 57 14.12 10.65 17.08
CA ASP A 57 14.24 9.66 18.15
C ASP A 57 13.01 8.74 18.20
N SER A 58 11.82 9.31 18.06
CA SER A 58 10.57 8.56 17.98
C SER A 58 10.50 7.71 16.70
N GLN A 59 11.00 8.21 15.57
CA GLN A 59 11.09 7.46 14.32
C GLN A 59 11.97 6.22 14.50
N LEU A 60 13.17 6.37 15.10
CA LEU A 60 14.08 5.26 15.35
C LEU A 60 13.49 4.21 16.30
N LEU A 61 12.78 4.64 17.33
CA LEU A 61 12.12 3.73 18.27
C LEU A 61 10.97 2.95 17.61
N LEU A 62 10.08 3.66 16.89
CA LEU A 62 8.83 3.10 16.41
C LEU A 62 9.00 2.26 15.15
N ILE A 63 10.02 2.51 14.31
CA ILE A 63 10.29 1.68 13.14
C ILE A 63 10.58 0.22 13.54
N ASN A 64 11.26 -0.01 14.66
CA ASN A 64 11.56 -1.35 15.17
C ASN A 64 10.34 -2.06 15.78
N GLN A 65 9.25 -1.34 16.06
CA GLN A 65 7.99 -1.89 16.56
C GLN A 65 6.99 -2.16 15.43
N ALA A 66 7.32 -1.75 14.21
CA ALA A 66 6.43 -1.90 13.07
C ALA A 66 6.15 -3.36 12.75
N THR A 67 4.88 -3.73 12.70
CA THR A 67 4.42 -5.01 12.16
C THR A 67 4.01 -4.87 10.69
N HIS A 68 3.60 -3.67 10.27
CA HIS A 68 3.15 -3.35 8.91
C HIS A 68 3.56 -1.92 8.56
N ILE A 69 3.83 -1.66 7.29
CA ILE A 69 4.18 -0.32 6.79
C ILE A 69 3.32 0.02 5.57
N ILE A 70 2.73 1.23 5.57
CA ILE A 70 1.99 1.78 4.43
C ILE A 70 2.68 3.07 3.97
N ILE A 71 3.03 3.12 2.69
CA ILE A 71 3.51 4.34 2.03
C ILE A 71 2.34 4.99 1.31
N GLY A 72 1.91 6.15 1.81
CA GLY A 72 0.70 6.83 1.36
C GLY A 72 0.85 7.61 0.06
N GLY A 73 -0.28 8.06 -0.48
CA GLY A 73 -0.38 8.95 -1.64
C GLY A 73 0.09 10.38 -1.35
N GLY A 74 0.15 11.23 -2.38
CA GLY A 74 0.47 12.64 -2.23
C GLY A 74 1.22 13.27 -3.39
N GLU A 75 2.02 14.29 -3.08
CA GLU A 75 2.84 15.08 -4.00
C GLU A 75 3.87 14.23 -4.76
N ASP A 76 4.39 14.73 -5.89
CA ASP A 76 5.39 14.03 -6.70
C ASP A 76 6.66 13.71 -5.90
N ILE A 77 7.40 12.70 -6.34
CA ILE A 77 8.73 12.38 -5.81
C ILE A 77 9.81 13.14 -6.59
N GLN A 78 10.94 13.44 -5.94
CA GLN A 78 12.06 14.09 -6.61
C GLN A 78 12.55 13.24 -7.78
N ASP A 79 12.67 13.85 -8.95
CA ASP A 79 13.09 13.19 -10.19
C ASP A 79 14.49 12.55 -10.09
N LYS A 80 15.39 13.14 -9.32
CA LYS A 80 16.74 12.58 -9.07
C LYS A 80 16.71 11.17 -8.45
N ILE A 81 15.61 10.76 -7.78
CA ILE A 81 15.47 9.43 -7.15
C ILE A 81 15.41 8.33 -8.21
N TYR A 82 14.90 8.64 -9.40
CA TYR A 82 14.79 7.69 -10.52
C TYR A 82 15.68 8.05 -11.72
N GLY A 83 16.77 8.81 -11.47
CA GLY A 83 17.78 9.13 -12.48
C GLY A 83 17.56 10.43 -13.24
N GLY A 84 16.63 11.25 -12.80
CA GLY A 84 16.22 12.51 -13.45
C GLY A 84 15.06 12.31 -14.42
N SER A 85 14.20 13.31 -14.55
CA SER A 85 13.15 13.36 -15.56
C SER A 85 13.69 13.99 -16.85
N GLU A 86 13.34 13.41 -18.01
CA GLU A 86 13.56 14.06 -19.31
C GLU A 86 12.73 15.35 -19.45
N PHE A 87 11.67 15.49 -18.65
CA PHE A 87 10.74 16.61 -18.66
C PHE A 87 10.50 17.15 -17.24
N PRO A 88 11.50 17.72 -16.57
CA PRO A 88 11.38 18.16 -15.17
C PRO A 88 10.31 19.24 -14.97
N GLN A 89 10.03 20.04 -16.03
CA GLN A 89 8.98 21.08 -16.01
C GLN A 89 7.55 20.52 -15.90
N LEU A 90 7.34 19.22 -16.18
CA LEU A 90 6.06 18.54 -16.05
C LEU A 90 5.88 17.90 -14.67
N CYS A 91 6.96 17.85 -13.86
CA CYS A 91 6.87 17.37 -12.48
C CYS A 91 6.23 18.43 -11.59
N GLY A 92 5.40 17.98 -10.65
CA GLY A 92 4.77 18.83 -9.65
C GLY A 92 5.69 19.19 -8.49
N LYS A 93 5.09 19.65 -7.39
CA LYS A 93 5.84 19.92 -6.16
C LYS A 93 6.28 18.62 -5.50
N PHE A 94 7.48 18.62 -4.92
CA PHE A 94 8.01 17.47 -4.18
C PHE A 94 8.49 17.88 -2.77
N ASN A 95 8.63 16.89 -1.91
CA ASN A 95 9.06 17.06 -0.52
C ASN A 95 10.28 16.18 -0.22
N PRO A 96 11.53 16.74 -0.27
CA PRO A 96 12.75 15.97 -0.08
C PRO A 96 12.84 15.24 1.25
N TYR A 97 12.33 15.84 2.32
CA TYR A 97 12.31 15.21 3.64
C TYR A 97 11.40 13.98 3.65
N ARG A 98 10.21 14.11 3.09
CA ARG A 98 9.27 13.00 2.96
C ARG A 98 9.87 11.86 2.12
N ASP A 99 10.46 12.19 0.97
CA ASP A 99 11.13 11.22 0.10
C ASP A 99 12.18 10.42 0.88
N SER A 100 13.04 11.12 1.64
CA SER A 100 14.12 10.49 2.41
C SER A 100 13.61 9.50 3.46
N ILE A 101 12.63 9.91 4.27
CA ILE A 101 12.10 9.02 5.32
C ILE A 101 11.32 7.84 4.75
N GLU A 102 10.56 8.05 3.66
CA GLU A 102 9.78 6.97 3.04
C GLU A 102 10.67 5.96 2.31
N ILE A 103 11.76 6.40 1.67
CA ILE A 103 12.79 5.49 1.12
C ILE A 103 13.38 4.64 2.23
N GLY A 104 13.69 5.24 3.39
CA GLY A 104 14.16 4.50 4.56
C GLY A 104 13.17 3.44 5.05
N LEU A 105 11.87 3.78 5.12
CA LEU A 105 10.80 2.84 5.47
C LEU A 105 10.68 1.68 4.47
N ILE A 106 10.76 1.97 3.16
CA ILE A 106 10.70 0.95 2.10
C ILE A 106 11.89 -0.02 2.22
N GLN A 107 13.10 0.51 2.35
CA GLN A 107 14.32 -0.30 2.49
C GLN A 107 14.27 -1.17 3.74
N PHE A 108 13.86 -0.59 4.87
CA PHE A 108 13.68 -1.33 6.13
C PHE A 108 12.65 -2.45 5.99
N ALA A 109 11.47 -2.16 5.40
CA ALA A 109 10.43 -3.15 5.18
C ALA A 109 10.91 -4.31 4.29
N ILE A 110 11.63 -4.01 3.20
CA ILE A 110 12.16 -5.03 2.29
C ILE A 110 13.22 -5.89 3.00
N GLN A 111 14.16 -5.27 3.72
CA GLN A 111 15.23 -5.96 4.43
C GLN A 111 14.68 -6.86 5.55
N LYS A 112 13.75 -6.35 6.34
CA LYS A 112 13.16 -7.07 7.49
C LYS A 112 11.99 -7.96 7.10
N LYS A 113 11.55 -7.93 5.83
CA LYS A 113 10.39 -8.66 5.30
C LYS A 113 9.09 -8.29 6.01
N ILE A 114 8.98 -7.05 6.46
CA ILE A 114 7.74 -6.51 7.04
C ILE A 114 6.72 -6.31 5.90
N PRO A 115 5.45 -6.67 6.09
CA PRO A 115 4.38 -6.35 5.16
C PRO A 115 4.38 -4.88 4.76
N LEU A 116 4.47 -4.62 3.44
CA LEU A 116 4.60 -3.30 2.86
C LEU A 116 3.50 -3.06 1.82
N LEU A 117 2.74 -1.99 1.99
CA LEU A 117 1.72 -1.53 1.05
C LEU A 117 2.05 -0.13 0.54
N GLY A 118 2.10 0.06 -0.78
CA GLY A 118 2.22 1.37 -1.42
C GLY A 118 0.90 1.81 -2.04
N ILE A 119 0.53 3.09 -1.89
CA ILE A 119 -0.69 3.68 -2.44
C ILE A 119 -0.32 4.89 -3.29
N CYS A 120 -0.72 4.92 -4.55
CA CYS A 120 -0.52 6.00 -5.51
C CYS A 120 0.97 6.42 -5.58
N ARG A 121 1.34 7.57 -4.99
CA ARG A 121 2.74 7.99 -4.84
C ARG A 121 3.60 6.88 -4.20
N GLY A 122 3.04 6.10 -3.27
CA GLY A 122 3.74 4.97 -2.64
C GLY A 122 4.16 3.90 -3.64
N LEU A 123 3.35 3.58 -4.65
CA LEU A 123 3.73 2.69 -5.75
C LEU A 123 4.90 3.26 -6.53
N GLN A 124 4.83 4.54 -6.87
CA GLN A 124 5.86 5.24 -7.65
C GLN A 124 7.20 5.25 -6.89
N LEU A 125 7.17 5.56 -5.59
CA LEU A 125 8.36 5.59 -4.75
C LEU A 125 8.96 4.20 -4.52
N MET A 126 8.13 3.17 -4.32
CA MET A 126 8.60 1.78 -4.23
C MET A 126 9.30 1.35 -5.52
N ASN A 127 8.75 1.70 -6.68
CA ASN A 127 9.39 1.44 -7.96
C ASN A 127 10.71 2.18 -8.11
N ALA A 128 10.70 3.50 -7.90
CA ALA A 128 11.84 4.38 -8.12
C ALA A 128 13.01 4.08 -7.18
N SER A 129 12.75 3.94 -5.87
CA SER A 129 13.78 3.64 -4.87
C SER A 129 14.41 2.25 -5.03
N CYS A 130 13.80 1.38 -5.82
CA CYS A 130 14.28 0.04 -6.15
C CYS A 130 14.86 -0.07 -7.58
N GLY A 131 15.17 1.05 -8.26
CA GLY A 131 15.85 1.08 -9.56
C GLY A 131 14.92 1.10 -10.77
N GLY A 132 13.65 1.39 -10.58
CA GLY A 132 12.72 1.73 -11.65
C GLY A 132 12.74 3.22 -12.00
N THR A 133 11.97 3.64 -13.02
CA THR A 133 11.82 5.04 -13.42
C THR A 133 10.35 5.41 -13.59
N LEU A 134 10.05 6.70 -13.61
CA LEU A 134 8.72 7.24 -13.82
C LEU A 134 8.62 8.02 -15.13
N LEU A 135 7.41 8.09 -15.67
CA LEU A 135 6.98 9.04 -16.68
C LEU A 135 6.44 10.28 -15.96
N ALA A 136 6.93 11.46 -16.37
CA ALA A 136 6.64 12.72 -15.67
C ALA A 136 5.17 13.16 -15.77
N ASP A 137 4.53 12.86 -16.91
CA ASP A 137 3.12 13.23 -17.14
C ASP A 137 2.50 12.35 -18.22
N ILE A 138 1.37 11.71 -17.89
CA ILE A 138 0.68 10.79 -18.79
C ILE A 138 0.05 11.54 -19.95
N ASP A 139 -0.69 12.60 -19.68
CA ASP A 139 -1.47 13.31 -20.69
C ASP A 139 -0.57 13.95 -21.74
N SER A 140 0.54 14.57 -21.31
CA SER A 140 1.47 15.26 -22.21
C SER A 140 2.36 14.31 -23.00
N LEU A 141 2.68 13.10 -22.48
CA LEU A 141 3.72 12.24 -23.05
C LEU A 141 3.19 10.95 -23.67
N MET A 142 2.00 10.47 -23.26
CA MET A 142 1.40 9.23 -23.80
C MET A 142 0.16 9.47 -24.64
N HIS A 143 -0.52 10.61 -24.48
CA HIS A 143 -1.82 10.88 -25.10
C HIS A 143 -2.82 9.74 -24.85
N SER A 144 -2.87 9.26 -23.59
CA SER A 144 -3.72 8.15 -23.20
C SER A 144 -5.20 8.45 -23.51
N PRO A 145 -5.96 7.49 -24.04
CA PRO A 145 -7.41 7.61 -24.17
C PRO A 145 -8.13 7.48 -22.82
N ILE A 146 -7.40 7.10 -21.76
CA ILE A 146 -7.92 6.93 -20.41
C ILE A 146 -7.54 8.13 -19.57
N GLN A 147 -8.52 8.70 -18.90
CA GLN A 147 -8.30 9.83 -18.00
C GLN A 147 -7.85 9.31 -16.61
N HIS A 148 -6.55 9.44 -16.30
CA HIS A 148 -5.97 9.04 -15.02
C HIS A 148 -6.06 10.13 -13.96
N MET A 149 -6.27 11.39 -14.36
CA MET A 149 -6.42 12.52 -13.44
C MET A 149 -7.55 13.45 -13.92
N GLN A 150 -8.36 13.91 -12.98
CA GLN A 150 -9.38 14.94 -13.22
C GLN A 150 -9.34 15.99 -12.12
N VAL A 151 -9.37 17.26 -12.49
CA VAL A 151 -9.33 18.36 -11.52
C VAL A 151 -10.57 18.33 -10.62
N GLY A 152 -10.34 18.33 -9.30
CA GLY A 152 -11.40 18.46 -8.29
C GLY A 152 -12.18 17.17 -7.97
N LYS A 153 -11.93 16.05 -8.65
CA LYS A 153 -12.53 14.75 -8.35
C LYS A 153 -11.65 13.59 -8.84
N ASP A 154 -11.89 12.41 -8.31
CA ASP A 154 -11.29 11.19 -8.86
C ASP A 154 -11.87 10.91 -10.26
N SER A 155 -11.02 10.55 -11.22
CA SER A 155 -11.45 9.82 -12.41
C SER A 155 -11.61 8.34 -12.05
N ALA A 156 -12.08 7.53 -12.99
CA ALA A 156 -12.25 6.10 -12.75
C ALA A 156 -12.12 5.31 -14.06
N HIS A 157 -11.44 4.16 -13.98
CA HIS A 157 -11.24 3.28 -15.13
C HIS A 157 -11.15 1.80 -14.73
N ALA A 158 -11.26 0.93 -15.73
CA ALA A 158 -11.06 -0.50 -15.52
C ALA A 158 -9.57 -0.84 -15.45
N ILE A 159 -9.23 -1.88 -14.69
CA ILE A 159 -7.91 -2.51 -14.67
C ILE A 159 -8.03 -4.01 -14.84
N GLU A 160 -6.99 -4.64 -15.38
CA GLU A 160 -6.87 -6.09 -15.48
C GLU A 160 -5.74 -6.60 -14.59
N PHE A 161 -6.02 -7.60 -13.77
CA PHE A 161 -5.02 -8.23 -12.92
C PHE A 161 -4.23 -9.27 -13.72
N THR A 162 -2.91 -9.29 -13.55
CA THR A 162 -2.05 -10.26 -14.24
C THR A 162 -2.16 -11.66 -13.60
N PRO A 163 -1.90 -12.74 -14.37
CA PRO A 163 -2.00 -14.13 -13.86
C PRO A 163 -1.10 -14.43 -12.65
N LEU A 164 0.00 -13.68 -12.48
CA LEU A 164 0.92 -13.87 -11.36
C LEU A 164 0.51 -13.11 -10.11
N SER A 165 -0.41 -12.14 -10.21
CA SER A 165 -0.81 -11.28 -9.11
C SER A 165 -1.52 -12.04 -7.99
N LEU A 166 -1.40 -11.52 -6.77
CA LEU A 166 -2.18 -11.96 -5.61
C LEU A 166 -3.68 -11.95 -5.91
N PHE A 167 -4.13 -10.89 -6.60
CA PHE A 167 -5.54 -10.70 -6.94
C PHE A 167 -6.10 -11.86 -7.78
N GLN A 168 -5.35 -12.32 -8.78
CA GLN A 168 -5.81 -13.41 -9.61
C GLN A 168 -5.58 -14.78 -8.95
N LYS A 169 -4.39 -15.01 -8.38
CA LYS A 169 -4.03 -16.32 -7.79
C LYS A 169 -4.84 -16.66 -6.55
N LYS A 170 -5.07 -15.70 -5.67
CA LYS A 170 -5.70 -15.96 -4.39
C LYS A 170 -7.18 -15.58 -4.36
N PHE A 171 -7.52 -14.45 -5.00
CA PHE A 171 -8.88 -13.92 -4.94
C PHE A 171 -9.71 -14.21 -6.18
N HIS A 172 -9.08 -14.82 -7.21
CA HIS A 172 -9.71 -15.15 -8.50
C HIS A 172 -10.35 -13.92 -9.18
N LEU A 173 -9.77 -12.74 -8.96
CA LEU A 173 -10.17 -11.49 -9.60
C LEU A 173 -9.38 -11.29 -10.89
N GLN A 174 -10.09 -11.16 -12.02
CA GLN A 174 -9.47 -10.86 -13.31
C GLN A 174 -9.45 -9.35 -13.60
N LYS A 175 -10.50 -8.65 -13.20
CA LYS A 175 -10.69 -7.22 -13.47
C LYS A 175 -11.25 -6.51 -12.24
N SER A 176 -11.04 -5.20 -12.19
CA SER A 176 -11.68 -4.30 -11.23
C SER A 176 -11.93 -2.96 -11.88
N PHE A 177 -12.81 -2.14 -11.28
CA PHE A 177 -12.95 -0.73 -11.59
C PHE A 177 -12.39 0.07 -10.42
N VAL A 178 -11.50 1.03 -10.70
CA VAL A 178 -10.73 1.74 -9.68
C VAL A 178 -10.87 3.25 -9.86
N ASN A 179 -10.70 3.99 -8.77
CA ASN A 179 -10.55 5.44 -8.81
C ASN A 179 -9.13 5.80 -9.25
N SER A 180 -8.95 6.98 -9.81
CA SER A 180 -7.67 7.44 -10.30
C SER A 180 -7.50 8.94 -10.12
N THR A 181 -6.33 9.35 -9.62
CA THR A 181 -5.98 10.76 -9.40
C THR A 181 -4.45 10.93 -9.44
N HIS A 182 -3.84 10.51 -10.57
CA HIS A 182 -2.40 10.59 -10.77
C HIS A 182 -2.10 11.04 -12.20
N HIS A 183 -1.06 11.87 -12.37
CA HIS A 183 -0.56 12.29 -13.67
C HIS A 183 0.77 11.63 -14.04
N GLN A 184 1.48 11.05 -13.05
CA GLN A 184 2.69 10.27 -13.28
C GLN A 184 2.39 8.77 -13.25
N CYS A 185 3.22 7.98 -13.94
CA CYS A 185 3.14 6.52 -13.90
C CYS A 185 4.54 5.88 -14.00
N ILE A 186 4.61 4.56 -13.84
CA ILE A 186 5.85 3.80 -14.03
C ILE A 186 6.22 3.80 -15.53
N LYS A 187 7.42 4.33 -15.88
CA LYS A 187 8.05 4.22 -17.20
C LYS A 187 8.82 2.92 -17.34
N LYS A 188 9.66 2.60 -16.33
CA LYS A 188 10.43 1.35 -16.28
C LYS A 188 10.19 0.69 -14.92
N LEU A 189 9.76 -0.57 -14.96
CA LEU A 189 9.55 -1.35 -13.74
C LEU A 189 10.89 -1.77 -13.13
N SER A 190 11.00 -1.62 -11.82
CA SER A 190 12.13 -2.13 -11.03
C SER A 190 12.26 -3.66 -11.15
N PRO A 191 13.49 -4.22 -11.22
CA PRO A 191 13.70 -5.67 -11.32
C PRO A 191 13.22 -6.45 -10.09
N LEU A 192 12.99 -5.79 -8.94
CA LEU A 192 12.47 -6.44 -7.73
C LEU A 192 10.98 -6.81 -7.82
N PHE A 193 10.23 -6.14 -8.68
CA PHE A 193 8.79 -6.32 -8.79
C PHE A 193 8.37 -6.96 -10.11
N PHE A 194 7.14 -7.43 -10.14
CA PHE A 194 6.43 -7.76 -11.38
C PHE A 194 5.12 -6.96 -11.44
N THR A 195 4.61 -6.77 -12.63
CA THR A 195 3.33 -6.09 -12.88
C THR A 195 2.19 -6.95 -12.35
N ALA A 196 1.39 -6.40 -11.43
CA ALA A 196 0.25 -7.09 -10.84
C ALA A 196 -1.09 -6.67 -11.43
N ALA A 197 -1.18 -5.45 -11.99
CA ALA A 197 -2.34 -4.96 -12.74
C ALA A 197 -1.93 -3.95 -13.81
N LEU A 198 -2.74 -3.86 -14.87
CA LEU A 198 -2.59 -2.91 -15.97
C LEU A 198 -3.93 -2.22 -16.25
N ALA A 199 -3.88 -0.94 -16.61
CA ALA A 199 -4.97 -0.26 -17.28
C ALA A 199 -5.02 -0.65 -18.76
N PRO A 200 -6.14 -0.42 -19.50
CA PRO A 200 -6.28 -0.80 -20.91
C PRO A 200 -5.30 -0.09 -21.85
N ASP A 201 -4.75 1.05 -21.46
CA ASP A 201 -3.70 1.80 -22.17
C ASP A 201 -2.29 1.31 -21.88
N GLY A 202 -2.14 0.25 -21.09
CA GLY A 202 -0.87 -0.39 -20.74
C GLY A 202 -0.16 0.23 -19.53
N ILE A 203 -0.74 1.23 -18.88
CA ILE A 203 -0.18 1.81 -17.66
C ILE A 203 -0.21 0.79 -16.53
N ILE A 204 0.91 0.68 -15.80
CA ILE A 204 1.05 -0.22 -14.66
C ILE A 204 0.27 0.37 -13.47
N GLU A 205 -0.76 -0.34 -13.06
CA GLU A 205 -1.67 0.04 -11.99
C GLU A 205 -1.39 -0.68 -10.66
N ALA A 206 -0.67 -1.80 -10.70
CA ALA A 206 -0.18 -2.44 -9.49
C ALA A 206 1.13 -3.18 -9.73
N ILE A 207 1.98 -3.21 -8.70
CA ILE A 207 3.22 -3.97 -8.67
C ILE A 207 3.26 -4.86 -7.43
N GLN A 208 3.93 -6.00 -7.56
CA GLN A 208 4.11 -6.92 -6.44
C GLN A 208 5.54 -7.45 -6.43
N ILE A 209 6.11 -7.62 -5.23
CA ILE A 209 7.46 -8.14 -5.06
C ILE A 209 7.56 -9.58 -5.58
N LYS A 210 8.70 -9.90 -6.23
CA LYS A 210 9.00 -11.27 -6.70
C LYS A 210 9.26 -12.26 -5.58
N ASN A 211 9.72 -11.76 -4.42
CA ASN A 211 9.99 -12.58 -3.25
C ASN A 211 8.68 -13.07 -2.60
N LYS A 212 8.34 -14.34 -2.81
CA LYS A 212 7.11 -14.97 -2.30
C LYS A 212 7.02 -15.08 -0.77
N LYS A 213 8.12 -14.84 -0.05
CA LYS A 213 8.17 -14.90 1.43
C LYS A 213 7.86 -13.57 2.10
N GLN A 214 7.48 -12.56 1.30
CA GLN A 214 7.15 -11.22 1.79
C GLN A 214 5.88 -10.71 1.10
N PHE A 215 4.99 -10.10 1.88
CA PHE A 215 3.96 -9.25 1.31
C PHE A 215 4.57 -7.87 1.05
N ALA A 216 4.78 -7.52 -0.22
CA ALA A 216 5.04 -6.15 -0.65
C ALA A 216 4.32 -5.93 -1.97
N LEU A 217 3.27 -5.14 -1.91
CA LEU A 217 2.38 -4.83 -3.01
C LEU A 217 2.11 -3.33 -3.03
N ALA A 218 2.03 -2.75 -4.21
CA ALA A 218 1.63 -1.36 -4.34
C ALA A 218 0.63 -1.19 -5.47
N VAL A 219 -0.27 -0.23 -5.30
CA VAL A 219 -1.35 0.08 -6.23
C VAL A 219 -1.31 1.56 -6.59
N GLN A 220 -1.65 1.90 -7.83
CA GLN A 220 -1.64 3.27 -8.32
C GLN A 220 -2.94 4.01 -7.95
N TRP A 221 -4.03 3.28 -7.78
CA TRP A 221 -5.30 3.84 -7.31
C TRP A 221 -5.32 4.04 -5.78
N HIS A 222 -6.42 4.59 -5.26
CA HIS A 222 -6.65 4.87 -3.86
C HIS A 222 -7.68 3.88 -3.26
N PRO A 223 -7.24 2.70 -2.77
CA PRO A 223 -8.13 1.69 -2.20
C PRO A 223 -8.82 2.16 -0.91
N GLU A 224 -8.21 3.09 -0.18
CA GLU A 224 -8.75 3.69 1.04
C GLU A 224 -9.99 4.55 0.81
N ARG A 225 -10.18 5.03 -0.42
CA ARG A 225 -11.36 5.81 -0.84
C ARG A 225 -12.36 4.99 -1.65
N LEU A 226 -12.12 3.67 -1.81
CA LEU A 226 -12.89 2.83 -2.71
C LEU A 226 -13.38 1.56 -2.01
N GLN A 227 -14.69 1.49 -1.74
CA GLN A 227 -15.31 0.33 -1.09
C GLN A 227 -15.69 -0.76 -2.12
N ASN A 228 -14.70 -1.27 -2.86
CA ASN A 228 -14.93 -2.38 -3.78
C ASN A 228 -14.24 -3.67 -3.29
N LYS A 229 -14.56 -4.79 -3.95
CA LYS A 229 -14.06 -6.12 -3.59
C LYS A 229 -12.53 -6.19 -3.60
N SER A 230 -11.86 -5.55 -4.58
CA SER A 230 -10.39 -5.58 -4.67
C SER A 230 -9.73 -4.84 -3.51
N SER A 231 -10.25 -3.66 -3.12
CA SER A 231 -9.74 -2.88 -1.99
C SER A 231 -9.91 -3.59 -0.65
N LEU A 232 -11.08 -4.21 -0.44
CA LEU A 232 -11.35 -4.97 0.80
C LEU A 232 -10.46 -6.20 0.93
N LEU A 233 -10.27 -6.96 -0.15
CA LEU A 233 -9.42 -8.15 -0.15
C LEU A 233 -7.93 -7.80 0.00
N LEU A 234 -7.49 -6.68 -0.60
CA LEU A 234 -6.14 -6.16 -0.45
C LEU A 234 -5.83 -5.86 1.02
N LEU A 235 -6.68 -5.08 1.69
CA LEU A 235 -6.50 -4.74 3.10
C LEU A 235 -6.51 -5.98 3.99
N LYS A 236 -7.49 -6.86 3.81
CA LYS A 236 -7.59 -8.12 4.57
C LYS A 236 -6.35 -8.99 4.43
N GLU A 237 -5.71 -9.00 3.25
CA GLU A 237 -4.50 -9.78 3.04
C GLU A 237 -3.27 -9.09 3.63
N PHE A 238 -3.19 -7.77 3.52
CA PHE A 238 -2.10 -6.98 4.08
C PHE A 238 -2.03 -7.11 5.60
N LEU A 239 -3.17 -7.20 6.29
CA LEU A 239 -3.27 -7.25 7.75
C LEU A 239 -3.15 -8.68 8.35
N LYS A 240 -2.73 -9.67 7.58
CA LYS A 240 -2.43 -11.02 8.10
C LYS A 240 -1.04 -11.10 8.70
#